data_7e941aabcdf7ae6190cb20ffca6110b5
#
_entry.id   7e941aabcdf7ae6190cb20ffca6110b5
#
_cell.length_a   1.000
_cell.length_b   1.000
_cell.length_c   1.000
_cell.angle_alpha   90.00
_cell.angle_beta   90.00
_cell.angle_gamma   90.00
#
_symmetry.space_group_name_H-M   'P 1'
#
loop_
_entity.id
_entity.type
_entity.pdbx_description
1 polymer ?
#
loop_
_entity_poly.entity_id
_entity_poly.type
_entity_poly.pdbx_seq_one_letter_code
_entity_poly.pdbx_strand_id
1 'polypeptide(L)'
;EEYSVDSFKPVREEAALLDLPIDTRYKVTDNISHEIVHTVNHEGFDFLLVGAGVSLPGKSFLRKDFFYPGSLIKDKTRFFIENSNSSVGVFVNRNFSRITKTLVLIDKPEDDFLLRYARRLLRNNGEVAIRIMDVHKLAESNSAISESIRALKEEFPTAVKVSKNMHVSSTYVSNYSFLLISYAAWNHYSTSQEHALENIPSTLIINKKTSRFHATEPAIND
;
A
#
# COMPACT_ATOMS: atom_id res chain seq x y z
N GLU A 1 23.01 -16.69 17.47
CA GLU A 1 22.63 -15.37 18.04
C GLU A 1 23.36 -14.19 17.35
N GLU A 2 24.60 -14.34 16.89
CA GLU A 2 25.37 -13.28 16.22
C GLU A 2 24.80 -12.86 14.86
N TYR A 3 24.22 -13.77 14.07
CA TYR A 3 23.63 -13.48 12.75
C TYR A 3 22.38 -12.60 12.80
N SER A 4 21.69 -12.51 13.92
CA SER A 4 20.43 -11.74 14.04
C SER A 4 20.66 -10.25 14.19
N VAL A 5 21.76 -9.83 14.79
CA VAL A 5 22.05 -8.41 15.09
C VAL A 5 22.51 -7.69 13.84
N ASP A 6 23.30 -8.33 12.97
CA ASP A 6 23.82 -7.73 11.74
C ASP A 6 22.75 -7.54 10.66
N SER A 7 21.70 -8.39 10.64
CA SER A 7 20.65 -8.27 9.62
C SER A 7 19.84 -6.97 9.70
N PHE A 8 19.75 -6.37 10.88
CA PHE A 8 19.03 -5.10 11.09
C PHE A 8 19.92 -3.85 10.99
N LYS A 9 21.25 -4.03 10.87
CA LYS A 9 22.17 -2.90 10.84
C LYS A 9 21.86 -1.88 9.75
N PRO A 10 21.65 -2.27 8.46
CA PRO A 10 21.34 -1.31 7.40
C PRO A 10 20.06 -0.52 7.67
N VAL A 11 19.04 -1.18 8.22
CA VAL A 11 17.75 -0.54 8.52
C VAL A 11 17.89 0.47 9.66
N ARG A 12 18.67 0.14 10.69
CA ARG A 12 18.92 1.05 11.82
C ARG A 12 19.75 2.26 11.40
N GLU A 13 20.76 2.06 10.56
CA GLU A 13 21.59 3.13 10.03
C GLU A 13 20.76 4.11 9.19
N GLU A 14 19.91 3.60 8.30
CA GLU A 14 19.02 4.42 7.50
C GLU A 14 17.99 5.17 8.36
N ALA A 15 17.39 4.50 9.35
CA ALA A 15 16.45 5.12 10.27
C ALA A 15 17.10 6.24 11.08
N ALA A 16 18.34 6.03 11.53
CA ALA A 16 19.09 7.06 12.27
C ALA A 16 19.42 8.28 11.39
N LEU A 17 19.76 8.07 10.10
CA LEU A 17 19.98 9.17 9.14
C LEU A 17 18.70 9.98 8.89
N LEU A 18 17.55 9.36 8.97
CA LEU A 18 16.24 9.97 8.75
C LEU A 18 15.55 10.46 10.04
N ASP A 19 16.23 10.34 11.19
CA ASP A 19 15.66 10.63 12.53
C ASP A 19 14.32 9.92 12.78
N LEU A 20 14.25 8.66 12.35
CA LEU A 20 13.05 7.82 12.52
C LEU A 20 13.21 6.86 13.69
N PRO A 21 12.29 6.85 14.66
CA PRO A 21 12.29 5.86 15.72
C PRO A 21 11.94 4.49 15.15
N ILE A 22 12.79 3.50 15.34
CA ILE A 22 12.50 2.10 14.98
C ILE A 22 12.77 1.17 16.15
N ASP A 23 11.94 0.15 16.28
CA ASP A 23 12.16 -0.99 17.16
C ASP A 23 12.38 -2.24 16.32
N THR A 24 13.50 -2.94 16.55
CA THR A 24 13.85 -4.14 15.79
C THR A 24 13.68 -5.36 16.68
N ARG A 25 12.91 -6.35 16.21
CA ARG A 25 12.61 -7.57 16.96
C ARG A 25 13.00 -8.81 16.16
N TYR A 26 13.61 -9.74 16.84
CA TYR A 26 13.95 -11.03 16.30
C TYR A 26 13.19 -12.12 17.05
N LYS A 27 12.50 -12.96 16.30
CA LYS A 27 11.78 -14.13 16.84
C LYS A 27 12.12 -15.38 16.04
N VAL A 28 12.30 -16.48 16.73
CA VAL A 28 12.45 -17.82 16.12
C VAL A 28 11.09 -18.50 16.18
N THR A 29 10.59 -18.95 15.03
CA THR A 29 9.29 -19.60 14.93
C THR A 29 9.26 -20.55 13.75
N ASP A 30 8.49 -21.63 13.88
CA ASP A 30 8.23 -22.58 12.79
C ASP A 30 7.19 -22.06 11.80
N ASN A 31 6.40 -21.05 12.19
CA ASN A 31 5.35 -20.45 11.37
C ASN A 31 5.40 -18.92 11.37
N ILE A 32 6.24 -18.36 10.49
CA ILE A 32 6.51 -16.93 10.40
C ILE A 32 5.23 -16.13 10.17
N SER A 33 4.33 -16.58 9.28
CA SER A 33 3.13 -15.82 8.94
C SER A 33 2.17 -15.70 10.12
N HIS A 34 1.97 -16.79 10.87
CA HIS A 34 1.14 -16.77 12.07
C HIS A 34 1.75 -15.90 13.17
N GLU A 35 3.09 -15.95 13.36
CA GLU A 35 3.75 -15.14 14.37
C GLU A 35 3.66 -13.64 14.08
N ILE A 36 3.80 -13.24 12.80
CA ILE A 36 3.62 -11.85 12.39
C ILE A 36 2.19 -11.38 12.70
N VAL A 37 1.16 -12.15 12.28
CA VAL A 37 -0.24 -11.79 12.53
C VAL A 37 -0.55 -11.76 14.02
N HIS A 38 -0.06 -12.74 14.80
CA HIS A 38 -0.23 -12.74 16.23
C HIS A 38 0.36 -11.50 16.89
N THR A 39 1.60 -11.15 16.53
CA THR A 39 2.28 -9.95 17.05
C THR A 39 1.50 -8.67 16.70
N VAL A 40 1.11 -8.52 15.44
CA VAL A 40 0.38 -7.34 14.96
C VAL A 40 -0.96 -7.18 15.67
N ASN A 41 -1.70 -8.28 15.85
CA ASN A 41 -3.01 -8.25 16.48
C ASN A 41 -2.95 -8.07 18.00
N HIS A 42 -1.96 -8.68 18.65
CA HIS A 42 -1.80 -8.61 20.10
C HIS A 42 -1.28 -7.24 20.58
N GLU A 43 -0.37 -6.64 19.81
CA GLU A 43 0.23 -5.36 20.17
C GLU A 43 -0.54 -4.16 19.61
N GLY A 44 -1.58 -4.38 18.82
CA GLY A 44 -2.49 -3.33 18.36
C GLY A 44 -1.88 -2.38 17.35
N PHE A 45 -1.02 -2.88 16.46
CA PHE A 45 -0.46 -2.04 15.38
C PHE A 45 -1.56 -1.58 14.42
N ASP A 46 -1.47 -0.34 13.95
CA ASP A 46 -2.42 0.26 13.01
C ASP A 46 -2.21 -0.21 11.58
N PHE A 47 -0.97 -0.58 11.23
CA PHE A 47 -0.59 -0.89 9.86
C PHE A 47 0.50 -1.95 9.82
N LEU A 48 0.28 -3.00 9.02
CA LEU A 48 1.26 -4.02 8.68
C LEU A 48 1.75 -3.79 7.24
N LEU A 49 3.04 -3.53 7.05
CA LEU A 49 3.65 -3.46 5.73
C LEU A 49 4.43 -4.75 5.43
N VAL A 50 4.10 -5.38 4.32
CA VAL A 50 4.78 -6.59 3.85
C VAL A 50 5.27 -6.40 2.42
N GLY A 51 6.42 -6.96 2.09
CA GLY A 51 6.85 -7.07 0.70
C GLY A 51 6.02 -8.13 -0.03
N ALA A 52 5.63 -7.87 -1.28
CA ALA A 52 5.19 -8.93 -2.17
C ALA A 52 6.41 -9.82 -2.40
N GLY A 53 6.50 -10.90 -1.63
CA GLY A 53 7.65 -11.78 -1.64
C GLY A 53 7.79 -12.44 -3.01
N VAL A 54 8.69 -11.92 -3.83
CA VAL A 54 9.31 -12.70 -4.87
C VAL A 54 10.26 -13.64 -4.13
N SER A 55 9.80 -14.85 -3.84
CA SER A 55 10.72 -15.90 -3.48
C SER A 55 11.70 -16.01 -4.66
N LEU A 56 12.94 -15.58 -4.45
CA LEU A 56 14.05 -15.92 -5.32
C LEU A 56 14.53 -17.33 -4.96
N PRO A 57 14.08 -18.39 -5.62
CA PRO A 57 14.86 -19.59 -5.66
C PRO A 57 15.91 -19.37 -6.76
N GLY A 58 17.16 -19.57 -6.44
CA GLY A 58 18.19 -19.63 -7.47
C GLY A 58 17.82 -20.69 -8.51
N LYS A 59 17.48 -20.25 -9.69
CA LYS A 59 17.47 -20.81 -11.04
C LYS A 59 16.24 -20.37 -11.83
N SER A 60 16.51 -19.58 -12.84
CA SER A 60 15.67 -19.30 -14.02
C SER A 60 14.15 -19.28 -13.80
N PHE A 61 13.65 -18.21 -13.20
CA PHE A 61 12.27 -17.82 -13.45
C PHE A 61 12.17 -17.25 -14.85
N LEU A 62 11.49 -17.99 -15.72
CA LEU A 62 11.11 -17.51 -17.03
C LEU A 62 10.27 -16.23 -16.82
N ARG A 63 10.65 -15.18 -17.53
CA ARG A 63 10.07 -13.83 -17.48
C ARG A 63 8.55 -13.74 -17.52
N LYS A 64 7.85 -14.80 -17.88
CA LYS A 64 6.38 -14.84 -18.04
C LYS A 64 5.60 -14.83 -16.73
N ASP A 65 6.11 -15.43 -15.65
CA ASP A 65 5.35 -15.52 -14.37
C ASP A 65 5.37 -14.22 -13.56
N PHE A 66 6.30 -13.31 -13.88
CA PHE A 66 6.39 -11.98 -13.25
C PHE A 66 5.30 -11.00 -13.72
N PHE A 67 4.61 -11.30 -14.80
CA PHE A 67 3.74 -10.34 -15.50
C PHE A 67 2.25 -10.49 -15.16
N TYR A 68 1.86 -11.51 -14.41
CA TYR A 68 0.47 -11.62 -13.96
C TYR A 68 0.30 -10.91 -12.61
N PRO A 69 -0.37 -9.73 -12.58
CA PRO A 69 -0.61 -9.00 -11.33
C PRO A 69 -1.30 -9.85 -10.26
N GLY A 70 -2.20 -10.76 -10.64
CA GLY A 70 -2.87 -11.68 -9.73
C GLY A 70 -1.94 -12.68 -9.04
N SER A 71 -0.76 -12.99 -9.60
CA SER A 71 0.23 -13.88 -8.98
C SER A 71 1.10 -13.19 -7.92
N LEU A 72 1.06 -11.86 -7.83
CA LEU A 72 1.85 -11.09 -6.87
C LEU A 72 1.31 -11.20 -5.44
N ILE A 73 0.00 -11.41 -5.31
CA ILE A 73 -0.63 -11.66 -4.02
C ILE A 73 -0.82 -13.16 -3.86
N LYS A 74 0.25 -13.81 -3.40
CA LYS A 74 0.27 -15.24 -3.09
C LYS A 74 -0.42 -15.53 -1.76
N ASP A 75 -0.61 -16.82 -1.46
CA ASP A 75 -1.30 -17.31 -0.27
C ASP A 75 -0.85 -16.66 1.04
N LYS A 76 0.46 -16.42 1.21
CA LYS A 76 1.00 -15.75 2.41
C LYS A 76 0.52 -14.29 2.55
N THR A 77 0.52 -13.54 1.45
CA THR A 77 0.05 -12.14 1.46
C THR A 77 -1.45 -12.08 1.72
N ARG A 78 -2.21 -12.99 1.11
CA ARG A 78 -3.65 -13.13 1.36
C ARG A 78 -3.92 -13.47 2.82
N PHE A 79 -3.13 -14.38 3.40
CA PHE A 79 -3.22 -14.73 4.82
C PHE A 79 -3.08 -13.49 5.73
N PHE A 80 -2.13 -12.60 5.46
CA PHE A 80 -2.00 -11.35 6.23
C PHE A 80 -3.22 -10.45 6.08
N ILE A 81 -3.73 -10.29 4.85
CA ILE A 81 -4.90 -9.45 4.57
C ILE A 81 -6.15 -9.98 5.31
N GLU A 82 -6.34 -11.28 5.34
CA GLU A 82 -7.52 -11.91 5.93
C GLU A 82 -7.47 -11.98 7.47
N ASN A 83 -6.28 -12.18 8.04
CA ASN A 83 -6.14 -12.50 9.46
C ASN A 83 -5.59 -11.35 10.33
N SER A 84 -5.13 -10.25 9.73
CA SER A 84 -4.69 -9.08 10.50
C SER A 84 -5.86 -8.21 10.92
N ASN A 85 -5.82 -7.71 12.15
CA ASN A 85 -6.77 -6.71 12.66
C ASN A 85 -6.41 -5.27 12.26
N SER A 86 -5.21 -5.06 11.74
CA SER A 86 -4.74 -3.77 11.23
C SER A 86 -4.89 -3.66 9.71
N SER A 87 -4.76 -2.45 9.18
CA SER A 87 -4.64 -2.26 7.75
C SER A 87 -3.35 -2.92 7.24
N VAL A 88 -3.42 -3.54 6.06
CA VAL A 88 -2.26 -4.24 5.47
C VAL A 88 -1.84 -3.55 4.18
N GLY A 89 -0.58 -3.15 4.12
CA GLY A 89 0.07 -2.67 2.91
C GLY A 89 0.96 -3.74 2.30
N VAL A 90 0.79 -3.99 1.01
CA VAL A 90 1.65 -4.90 0.23
C VAL A 90 2.51 -4.08 -0.71
N PHE A 91 3.81 -4.07 -0.48
CA PHE A 91 4.76 -3.37 -1.32
C PHE A 91 5.31 -4.27 -2.43
N VAL A 92 5.00 -3.92 -3.66
CA VAL A 92 5.55 -4.54 -4.87
C VAL A 92 6.75 -3.73 -5.32
N ASN A 93 7.95 -4.25 -5.13
CA ASN A 93 9.18 -3.58 -5.56
C ASN A 93 9.47 -3.89 -7.04
N ARG A 94 9.59 -2.82 -7.86
CA ARG A 94 9.98 -2.87 -9.27
C ARG A 94 11.19 -1.95 -9.50
N ASN A 95 12.35 -2.35 -8.95
CA ASN A 95 13.58 -1.55 -8.95
C ASN A 95 13.35 -0.14 -8.38
N PHE A 96 12.70 -0.11 -7.23
CA PHE A 96 12.40 1.13 -6.53
C PHE A 96 13.69 1.86 -6.17
N SER A 97 13.81 3.10 -6.62
CA SER A 97 14.90 4.00 -6.23
C SER A 97 14.38 5.19 -5.45
N ARG A 98 13.38 5.90 -5.99
CA ARG A 98 12.73 7.01 -5.30
C ARG A 98 11.34 7.28 -5.89
N ILE A 99 10.48 7.86 -5.08
CA ILE A 99 9.15 8.30 -5.49
C ILE A 99 9.27 9.72 -6.06
N THR A 100 8.92 9.88 -7.34
CA THR A 100 8.90 11.20 -7.99
C THR A 100 7.51 11.53 -8.54
N LYS A 101 6.87 10.56 -9.21
CA LYS A 101 5.52 10.71 -9.77
C LYS A 101 4.65 9.57 -9.26
N THR A 102 3.68 9.88 -8.43
CA THR A 102 2.75 8.89 -7.88
C THR A 102 1.39 8.98 -8.57
N LEU A 103 0.89 7.84 -9.00
CA LEU A 103 -0.52 7.68 -9.38
C LEU A 103 -1.30 7.16 -8.18
N VAL A 104 -2.36 7.86 -7.79
CA VAL A 104 -3.35 7.41 -6.81
C VAL A 104 -4.61 7.02 -7.55
N LEU A 105 -5.00 5.76 -7.49
CA LEU A 105 -6.16 5.25 -8.21
C LEU A 105 -7.35 5.12 -7.25
N ILE A 106 -8.40 5.86 -7.54
CA ILE A 106 -9.69 5.83 -6.83
C ILE A 106 -10.71 5.15 -7.72
N ASP A 107 -11.13 3.94 -7.34
CA ASP A 107 -12.08 3.11 -8.09
C ASP A 107 -13.45 3.06 -7.40
N LYS A 108 -13.47 3.18 -6.07
CA LYS A 108 -14.68 3.12 -5.25
C LYS A 108 -14.70 4.22 -4.20
N PRO A 109 -15.87 4.59 -3.66
CA PRO A 109 -15.95 5.58 -2.60
C PRO A 109 -15.09 5.26 -1.37
N GLU A 110 -14.94 3.98 -1.05
CA GLU A 110 -14.14 3.51 0.08
C GLU A 110 -12.64 3.72 -0.10
N ASP A 111 -12.18 4.03 -1.32
CA ASP A 111 -10.76 4.31 -1.63
C ASP A 111 -10.30 5.71 -1.19
N ASP A 112 -11.19 6.53 -0.63
CA ASP A 112 -10.91 7.87 -0.07
C ASP A 112 -9.68 7.87 0.86
N PHE A 113 -9.47 6.78 1.60
CA PHE A 113 -8.36 6.62 2.52
C PHE A 113 -6.99 6.73 1.84
N LEU A 114 -6.88 6.39 0.54
CA LEU A 114 -5.64 6.50 -0.22
C LEU A 114 -5.16 7.96 -0.29
N LEU A 115 -6.07 8.94 -0.24
CA LEU A 115 -5.73 10.36 -0.25
C LEU A 115 -4.97 10.77 1.04
N ARG A 116 -5.20 10.07 2.16
CA ARG A 116 -4.42 10.28 3.39
C ARG A 116 -2.98 9.78 3.26
N TYR A 117 -2.77 8.64 2.58
CA TYR A 117 -1.42 8.16 2.28
C TYR A 117 -0.71 9.07 1.27
N ALA A 118 -1.44 9.57 0.26
CA ALA A 118 -0.92 10.56 -0.67
C ALA A 118 -0.45 11.83 0.05
N ARG A 119 -1.23 12.33 1.01
CA ARG A 119 -0.83 13.48 1.85
C ARG A 119 0.44 13.21 2.65
N ARG A 120 0.57 12.00 3.24
CA ARG A 120 1.79 11.62 3.96
C ARG A 120 3.01 11.57 3.05
N LEU A 121 2.88 11.04 1.83
CA LEU A 121 3.95 11.04 0.84
C LEU A 121 4.41 12.46 0.50
N LEU A 122 3.49 13.39 0.29
CA LEU A 122 3.81 14.79 -0.01
C LEU A 122 4.48 15.50 1.16
N ARG A 123 4.03 15.28 2.39
CA ARG A 123 4.62 15.89 3.59
C ARG A 123 6.03 15.40 3.87
N ASN A 124 6.30 14.13 3.58
CA ASN A 124 7.58 13.50 3.86
C ASN A 124 8.57 13.59 2.69
N ASN A 125 8.11 14.00 1.51
CA ASN A 125 8.95 14.13 0.33
C ASN A 125 8.44 15.24 -0.58
N GLY A 126 9.05 16.42 -0.48
CA GLY A 126 8.67 17.61 -1.23
C GLY A 126 8.87 17.55 -2.76
N GLU A 127 9.56 16.52 -3.26
CA GLU A 127 9.79 16.34 -4.70
C GLU A 127 8.72 15.47 -5.38
N VAL A 128 7.80 14.90 -4.61
CA VAL A 128 6.73 14.02 -5.14
C VAL A 128 5.65 14.84 -5.82
N ALA A 129 5.31 14.44 -7.06
CA ALA A 129 4.11 14.89 -7.74
C ALA A 129 3.03 13.80 -7.70
N ILE A 130 1.82 14.17 -7.31
CA ILE A 130 0.67 13.25 -7.21
C ILE A 130 -0.30 13.50 -8.36
N ARG A 131 -0.66 12.42 -9.05
CA ARG A 131 -1.78 12.38 -9.98
C ARG A 131 -2.89 11.52 -9.38
N ILE A 132 -4.06 12.11 -9.14
CA ILE A 132 -5.25 11.38 -8.69
C ILE A 132 -6.03 10.98 -9.94
N MET A 133 -6.27 9.68 -10.12
CA MET A 133 -7.17 9.14 -11.13
C MET A 133 -8.46 8.70 -10.43
N ASP A 134 -9.50 9.48 -10.62
CA ASP A 134 -10.86 9.15 -10.18
C ASP A 134 -11.59 8.50 -11.38
N VAL A 135 -11.59 7.16 -11.40
CA VAL A 135 -12.01 6.38 -12.56
C VAL A 135 -13.49 6.58 -12.89
N HIS A 136 -14.32 6.72 -11.87
CA HIS A 136 -15.77 6.82 -12.01
C HIS A 136 -16.33 8.22 -11.72
N LYS A 137 -15.46 9.25 -11.67
CA LYS A 137 -15.82 10.61 -11.30
C LYS A 137 -16.55 10.72 -9.95
N LEU A 138 -16.11 9.91 -9.00
CA LEU A 138 -16.71 9.82 -7.67
C LEU A 138 -16.72 11.17 -6.95
N ALA A 139 -15.72 12.03 -7.22
CA ALA A 139 -15.67 13.38 -6.66
C ALA A 139 -16.86 14.27 -7.09
N GLU A 140 -17.56 13.94 -8.19
CA GLU A 140 -18.76 14.67 -8.62
C GLU A 140 -20.00 14.31 -7.78
N SER A 141 -20.04 13.10 -7.20
CA SER A 141 -21.18 12.55 -6.45
C SER A 141 -20.92 12.29 -4.96
N ASN A 142 -19.64 12.27 -4.54
CA ASN A 142 -19.23 11.97 -3.17
C ASN A 142 -18.48 13.16 -2.55
N SER A 143 -19.12 13.83 -1.59
CA SER A 143 -18.57 15.02 -0.93
C SER A 143 -17.27 14.75 -0.19
N ALA A 144 -17.11 13.59 0.45
CA ALA A 144 -15.90 13.23 1.21
C ALA A 144 -14.67 13.13 0.30
N ILE A 145 -14.83 12.50 -0.88
CA ILE A 145 -13.75 12.41 -1.88
C ILE A 145 -13.44 13.81 -2.43
N SER A 146 -14.48 14.57 -2.80
CA SER A 146 -14.36 15.93 -3.32
C SER A 146 -13.60 16.84 -2.35
N GLU A 147 -13.98 16.83 -1.06
CA GLU A 147 -13.35 17.62 -0.01
C GLU A 147 -11.89 17.18 0.23
N SER A 148 -11.63 15.87 0.24
CA SER A 148 -10.28 15.32 0.43
C SER A 148 -9.35 15.73 -0.72
N ILE A 149 -9.83 15.67 -1.97
CA ILE A 149 -9.07 16.10 -3.15
C ILE A 149 -8.84 17.63 -3.09
N ARG A 150 -9.87 18.41 -2.73
CA ARG A 150 -9.76 19.86 -2.60
C ARG A 150 -8.71 20.23 -1.54
N ALA A 151 -8.79 19.65 -0.35
CA ALA A 151 -7.84 19.91 0.73
C ALA A 151 -6.39 19.55 0.34
N LEU A 152 -6.19 18.46 -0.39
CA LEU A 152 -4.87 18.10 -0.92
C LEU A 152 -4.35 19.13 -1.92
N LYS A 153 -5.21 19.64 -2.82
CA LYS A 153 -4.82 20.64 -3.81
C LYS A 153 -4.56 22.02 -3.18
N GLU A 154 -5.27 22.38 -2.14
CA GLU A 154 -5.05 23.60 -1.37
C GLU A 154 -3.72 23.54 -0.61
N GLU A 155 -3.41 22.41 0.02
CA GLU A 155 -2.17 22.19 0.77
C GLU A 155 -0.94 22.06 -0.17
N PHE A 156 -1.11 21.45 -1.36
CA PHE A 156 -0.02 21.16 -2.31
C PHE A 156 -0.40 21.56 -3.75
N PRO A 157 -0.61 22.85 -4.05
CA PRO A 157 -1.23 23.30 -5.30
C PRO A 157 -0.43 22.96 -6.56
N THR A 158 0.89 22.88 -6.48
CA THR A 158 1.76 22.57 -7.62
C THR A 158 1.99 21.07 -7.79
N ALA A 159 1.94 20.30 -6.69
CA ALA A 159 2.28 18.90 -6.67
C ALA A 159 1.08 17.98 -6.97
N VAL A 160 -0.16 18.43 -6.70
CA VAL A 160 -1.37 17.60 -6.82
C VAL A 160 -2.18 18.00 -8.04
N LYS A 161 -2.45 17.03 -8.92
CA LYS A 161 -3.33 17.20 -10.09
C LYS A 161 -4.29 16.04 -10.22
N VAL A 162 -5.53 16.29 -10.61
CA VAL A 162 -6.50 15.26 -10.97
C VAL A 162 -6.34 14.91 -12.46
N SER A 163 -6.38 13.63 -12.76
CA SER A 163 -6.30 13.12 -14.13
C SER A 163 -7.58 13.45 -14.90
N LYS A 164 -7.43 13.81 -16.16
CA LYS A 164 -8.55 13.83 -17.12
C LYS A 164 -8.80 12.45 -17.72
N ASN A 165 -7.79 11.57 -17.67
CA ASN A 165 -7.92 10.19 -18.11
C ASN A 165 -8.57 9.38 -16.99
N MET A 166 -9.61 8.63 -17.35
CA MET A 166 -10.36 7.76 -16.46
C MET A 166 -10.20 6.27 -16.83
N HIS A 167 -9.45 5.99 -17.89
CA HIS A 167 -9.19 4.62 -18.33
C HIS A 167 -7.88 4.11 -17.76
N VAL A 168 -7.95 3.05 -16.96
CA VAL A 168 -6.77 2.39 -16.39
C VAL A 168 -6.16 1.49 -17.46
N SER A 169 -4.97 1.86 -17.93
CA SER A 169 -4.23 1.05 -18.90
C SER A 169 -2.77 0.91 -18.47
N SER A 170 -2.15 -0.21 -18.87
CA SER A 170 -0.74 -0.50 -18.60
C SER A 170 0.18 0.64 -19.07
N THR A 171 -0.06 1.18 -20.28
CA THR A 171 0.70 2.30 -20.83
C THR A 171 0.56 3.57 -19.99
N TYR A 172 -0.64 3.84 -19.45
CA TYR A 172 -0.83 5.03 -18.62
C TYR A 172 -0.17 4.86 -17.26
N VAL A 173 -0.35 3.71 -16.62
CA VAL A 173 0.20 3.41 -15.28
C VAL A 173 1.73 3.39 -15.29
N SER A 174 2.35 2.88 -16.36
CA SER A 174 3.81 2.79 -16.48
C SER A 174 4.53 4.14 -16.58
N ASN A 175 3.80 5.25 -16.83
CA ASN A 175 4.37 6.60 -16.84
C ASN A 175 4.67 7.17 -15.44
N TYR A 176 4.34 6.43 -14.38
CA TYR A 176 4.57 6.82 -13.00
C TYR A 176 5.71 6.02 -12.38
N SER A 177 6.36 6.60 -11.38
CA SER A 177 7.38 5.89 -10.60
C SER A 177 6.79 5.09 -9.45
N PHE A 178 5.55 5.41 -9.06
CA PHE A 178 4.87 4.76 -7.96
C PHE A 178 3.36 4.71 -8.18
N LEU A 179 2.73 3.59 -7.81
CA LEU A 179 1.28 3.41 -7.81
C LEU A 179 0.78 3.19 -6.38
N LEU A 180 -0.23 3.95 -5.98
CA LEU A 180 -0.98 3.76 -4.75
C LEU A 180 -2.40 3.32 -5.09
N ILE A 181 -2.79 2.13 -4.64
CA ILE A 181 -4.04 1.47 -5.04
C ILE A 181 -4.63 0.68 -3.87
N SER A 182 -5.96 0.60 -3.78
CA SER A 182 -6.62 -0.28 -2.81
C SER A 182 -6.54 -1.75 -3.25
N TYR A 183 -6.62 -2.67 -2.29
CA TYR A 183 -6.67 -4.11 -2.58
C TYR A 183 -7.89 -4.49 -3.42
N ALA A 184 -9.03 -3.84 -3.21
CA ALA A 184 -10.24 -4.07 -3.99
C ALA A 184 -10.05 -3.67 -5.46
N ALA A 185 -9.50 -2.47 -5.72
CA ALA A 185 -9.18 -2.01 -7.06
C ALA A 185 -8.09 -2.87 -7.71
N TRP A 186 -7.05 -3.25 -6.94
CA TRP A 186 -6.04 -4.19 -7.40
C TRP A 186 -6.63 -5.49 -7.92
N ASN A 187 -7.52 -6.15 -7.15
CA ASN A 187 -8.17 -7.38 -7.57
C ASN A 187 -9.03 -7.17 -8.83
N HIS A 188 -9.76 -6.06 -8.91
CA HIS A 188 -10.57 -5.73 -10.07
C HIS A 188 -9.73 -5.64 -11.35
N TYR A 189 -8.67 -4.82 -11.34
CA TYR A 189 -7.84 -4.60 -12.54
C TYR A 189 -6.84 -5.71 -12.82
N SER A 190 -6.43 -6.50 -11.85
CA SER A 190 -5.52 -7.63 -12.05
C SER A 190 -6.21 -8.84 -12.68
N THR A 191 -7.53 -8.97 -12.52
CA THR A 191 -8.33 -10.04 -13.09
C THR A 191 -9.05 -9.65 -14.39
N SER A 192 -9.04 -8.35 -14.72
CA SER A 192 -9.65 -7.86 -15.97
C SER A 192 -8.88 -8.35 -17.20
N GLN A 193 -9.60 -8.62 -18.29
CA GLN A 193 -8.99 -9.07 -19.56
C GLN A 193 -8.11 -7.98 -20.23
N GLU A 194 -8.15 -6.75 -19.76
CA GLU A 194 -7.47 -5.62 -20.37
C GLU A 194 -5.99 -5.49 -20.00
N HIS A 195 -5.46 -6.43 -19.21
CA HIS A 195 -4.04 -6.40 -18.78
C HIS A 195 -3.56 -5.04 -18.23
N ALA A 196 -4.49 -4.33 -17.58
CA ALA A 196 -4.30 -2.93 -17.16
C ALA A 196 -3.11 -2.72 -16.21
N LEU A 197 -2.71 -3.76 -15.48
CA LEU A 197 -1.63 -3.72 -14.49
C LEU A 197 -0.39 -4.55 -14.87
N GLU A 198 -0.18 -4.89 -16.16
CA GLU A 198 0.98 -5.69 -16.57
C GLU A 198 2.32 -5.02 -16.30
N ASN A 199 2.45 -3.73 -16.63
CA ASN A 199 3.69 -2.96 -16.53
C ASN A 199 3.60 -1.92 -15.41
N ILE A 200 3.22 -2.38 -14.21
CA ILE A 200 3.12 -1.48 -13.07
C ILE A 200 4.50 -1.00 -12.60
N PRO A 201 4.60 0.24 -12.11
CA PRO A 201 5.75 0.70 -11.34
C PRO A 201 5.81 0.01 -9.97
N SER A 202 6.76 0.40 -9.14
CA SER A 202 6.69 0.03 -7.72
C SER A 202 5.36 0.47 -7.14
N THR A 203 4.70 -0.43 -6.41
CA THR A 203 3.28 -0.27 -6.05
C THR A 203 3.07 -0.55 -4.58
N LEU A 204 2.28 0.28 -3.92
CA LEU A 204 1.74 0.00 -2.59
C LEU A 204 0.24 -0.32 -2.71
N ILE A 205 -0.10 -1.56 -2.45
CA ILE A 205 -1.47 -2.08 -2.43
C ILE A 205 -1.94 -2.07 -0.99
N ILE A 206 -3.02 -1.36 -0.68
CA ILE A 206 -3.49 -1.23 0.70
C ILE A 206 -4.87 -1.87 0.87
N ASN A 207 -4.96 -2.78 1.83
CA ASN A 207 -6.23 -3.26 2.37
C ASN A 207 -6.53 -2.51 3.66
N LYS A 208 -7.45 -1.55 3.61
CA LYS A 208 -7.89 -0.83 4.80
C LYS A 208 -8.77 -1.75 5.65
N LYS A 209 -8.38 -1.98 6.90
CA LYS A 209 -9.27 -2.64 7.86
C LYS A 209 -10.29 -1.63 8.34
N THR A 210 -11.56 -1.97 8.21
CA THR A 210 -12.64 -1.20 8.82
C THR A 210 -12.58 -1.48 10.33
N SER A 211 -12.38 -0.45 11.14
CA SER A 211 -12.45 -0.57 12.59
C SER A 211 -13.83 -1.13 12.94
N ARG A 212 -13.89 -2.34 13.45
CA ARG A 212 -15.07 -2.80 14.17
C ARG A 212 -15.03 -2.04 15.49
N PHE A 213 -15.70 -0.90 15.57
CA PHE A 213 -16.02 -0.32 16.85
C PHE A 213 -16.84 -1.36 17.61
N HIS A 214 -16.25 -2.01 18.59
CA HIS A 214 -17.00 -2.67 19.64
C HIS A 214 -17.68 -1.55 20.44
N ALA A 215 -18.87 -1.20 20.01
CA ALA A 215 -19.82 -0.54 20.90
C ALA A 215 -20.26 -1.58 21.93
N THR A 216 -19.49 -1.72 22.99
CA THR A 216 -19.92 -2.31 24.25
C THR A 216 -19.69 -1.25 25.32
N GLU A 217 -20.55 -0.26 25.34
CA GLU A 217 -20.84 0.40 26.61
C GLU A 217 -21.55 -0.62 27.50
N PRO A 218 -21.01 -0.93 28.69
CA PRO A 218 -21.79 -1.64 29.67
C PRO A 218 -22.93 -0.71 30.14
N ALA A 219 -24.14 -1.16 29.98
CA ALA A 219 -25.32 -0.54 30.63
C ALA A 219 -25.01 -0.46 32.12
N ILE A 220 -24.83 0.75 32.62
CA ILE A 220 -24.88 1.03 34.06
C ILE A 220 -26.36 0.96 34.41
N ASN A 221 -26.76 -0.14 35.05
CA ASN A 221 -28.05 -0.21 35.73
C ASN A 221 -27.88 0.48 37.09
N ASP A 222 -28.61 1.55 37.28
CA ASP A 222 -28.97 2.08 38.61
C ASP A 222 -29.86 1.14 39.38
#